data_9106f7dd8fe4fbcd5e75ed459d60a677
#
_entry.id   9106f7dd8fe4fbcd5e75ed459d60a677
#
_cell.length_a   1.000
_cell.length_b   1.000
_cell.length_c   1.000
_cell.angle_alpha   90.00
_cell.angle_beta   90.00
_cell.angle_gamma   90.00
#
_symmetry.space_group_name_H-M   'P 1'
#
loop_
_entity.id
_entity.type
_entity.pdbx_description
1 polymer ?
#
loop_
_entity_poly.entity_id
_entity_poly.type
_entity_poly.pdbx_seq_one_letter_code
_entity_poly.pdbx_strand_id
1 'polypeptide(L)'
;YEMSASLVGSEMCIRDSDIIKALAVPFICTIVMVPLTILVIGPVSNVLANAIAAAYNFLANNVPALAAILVGGIWQVFVIFGVHWGVTPMCLANFANYGCDSFQAFQTCAVIAQAAACFGVFLKTKKADIKNVSLSAGLTGIFGITEPAIYGVTLRLKKPFVCGCIGGAIGALIISFFNTKYYVYAGLPGLLTTVNAMSDANPSSFTGMMIGVLATIIITIVLVQVVGCDEKESQKN
;
A
#
# COMPACT_ATOMS: atom_id res chain seq x y z
N TYR A 1 38.31 15.84 -47.53
CA TYR A 1 37.70 14.49 -47.62
C TYR A 1 38.14 13.56 -46.47
N GLU A 2 39.38 13.68 -46.01
CA GLU A 2 39.91 12.85 -44.90
C GLU A 2 39.37 13.27 -43.51
N MET A 3 39.08 14.57 -43.32
CA MET A 3 38.50 15.09 -42.06
C MET A 3 37.06 14.57 -41.81
N SER A 4 36.26 14.38 -42.88
CA SER A 4 34.91 13.85 -42.76
C SER A 4 34.89 12.37 -42.39
N ALA A 5 35.86 11.58 -42.87
CA ALA A 5 35.95 10.16 -42.55
C ALA A 5 36.38 9.90 -41.09
N SER A 6 37.24 10.76 -40.51
CA SER A 6 37.65 10.66 -39.12
C SER A 6 36.53 11.02 -38.12
N LEU A 7 35.70 12.03 -38.49
CA LEU A 7 34.55 12.41 -37.70
C LEU A 7 33.45 11.33 -37.71
N VAL A 8 33.18 10.74 -38.87
CA VAL A 8 32.20 9.63 -38.99
C VAL A 8 32.70 8.39 -38.22
N GLY A 9 34.01 8.09 -38.26
CA GLY A 9 34.58 6.99 -37.49
C GLY A 9 34.51 7.22 -35.97
N SER A 10 34.71 8.46 -35.50
CA SER A 10 34.61 8.79 -34.08
C SER A 10 33.16 8.77 -33.57
N GLU A 11 32.20 9.24 -34.36
CA GLU A 11 30.77 9.16 -34.01
C GLU A 11 30.29 7.70 -34.02
N MET A 12 30.76 6.85 -34.94
CA MET A 12 30.41 5.42 -34.94
C MET A 12 30.95 4.69 -33.71
N CYS A 13 32.18 5.00 -33.29
CA CYS A 13 32.79 4.43 -32.07
C CYS A 13 32.03 4.88 -30.80
N ILE A 14 31.57 6.15 -30.75
CA ILE A 14 30.78 6.66 -29.61
C ILE A 14 29.39 6.00 -29.58
N ARG A 15 28.80 5.78 -30.73
CA ARG A 15 27.49 5.12 -30.87
C ARG A 15 27.53 3.64 -30.51
N ASP A 16 28.57 2.93 -30.91
CA ASP A 16 28.85 1.53 -30.52
C ASP A 16 29.09 1.41 -29.01
N SER A 17 29.78 2.36 -28.39
CA SER A 17 30.01 2.41 -26.94
C SER A 17 28.69 2.57 -26.15
N ASP A 18 27.75 3.35 -26.62
CA ASP A 18 26.46 3.57 -25.94
C ASP A 18 25.54 2.36 -26.11
N ILE A 19 25.53 1.68 -27.26
CA ILE A 19 24.82 0.43 -27.47
C ILE A 19 25.38 -0.67 -26.55
N ILE A 20 26.69 -0.80 -26.46
CA ILE A 20 27.34 -1.78 -25.57
C ILE A 20 27.01 -1.46 -24.12
N LYS A 21 27.04 -0.20 -23.69
CA LYS A 21 26.64 0.21 -22.35
C LYS A 21 25.17 -0.09 -22.06
N ALA A 22 24.27 0.20 -23.01
CA ALA A 22 22.84 -0.05 -22.86
C ALA A 22 22.52 -1.54 -22.67
N LEU A 23 23.35 -2.42 -23.21
CA LEU A 23 23.19 -3.88 -23.07
C LEU A 23 24.00 -4.44 -21.89
N ALA A 24 25.24 -4.00 -21.74
CA ALA A 24 26.15 -4.53 -20.72
C ALA A 24 25.75 -4.12 -19.30
N VAL A 25 25.28 -2.89 -19.09
CA VAL A 25 24.88 -2.43 -17.74
C VAL A 25 23.73 -3.25 -17.17
N PRO A 26 22.57 -3.43 -17.84
CA PRO A 26 21.50 -4.29 -17.33
C PRO A 26 21.94 -5.75 -17.17
N PHE A 27 22.77 -6.26 -18.07
CA PHE A 27 23.28 -7.63 -18.02
C PHE A 27 24.15 -7.87 -16.79
N ILE A 28 25.14 -7.00 -16.55
CA ILE A 28 26.03 -7.08 -15.37
C ILE A 28 25.23 -6.88 -14.09
N CYS A 29 24.33 -5.88 -14.07
CA CYS A 29 23.44 -5.66 -12.93
C CYS A 29 22.62 -6.91 -12.60
N THR A 30 22.07 -7.58 -13.61
CA THR A 30 21.28 -8.81 -13.39
C THR A 30 22.16 -9.94 -12.86
N ILE A 31 23.32 -10.17 -13.43
CA ILE A 31 24.26 -11.22 -12.98
C ILE A 31 24.69 -11.01 -11.53
N VAL A 32 24.88 -9.77 -11.10
CA VAL A 32 25.30 -9.46 -9.72
C VAL A 32 24.09 -9.43 -8.77
N MET A 33 23.01 -8.77 -9.18
CA MET A 33 21.86 -8.55 -8.29
C MET A 33 21.03 -9.81 -8.05
N VAL A 34 20.90 -10.71 -9.05
CA VAL A 34 20.12 -11.94 -8.85
C VAL A 34 20.74 -12.86 -7.79
N PRO A 35 22.03 -13.24 -7.87
CA PRO A 35 22.66 -14.01 -6.81
C PRO A 35 22.66 -13.29 -5.46
N LEU A 36 22.95 -11.98 -5.44
CA LEU A 36 22.94 -11.20 -4.21
C LEU A 36 21.55 -11.20 -3.55
N THR A 37 20.50 -11.05 -4.36
CA THR A 37 19.13 -11.09 -3.85
C THR A 37 18.79 -12.47 -3.31
N ILE A 38 19.10 -13.54 -4.02
CA ILE A 38 18.76 -14.91 -3.58
C ILE A 38 19.57 -15.34 -2.36
N LEU A 39 20.88 -15.06 -2.33
CA LEU A 39 21.79 -15.59 -1.32
C LEU A 39 21.87 -14.73 -0.05
N VAL A 40 21.67 -13.42 -0.16
CA VAL A 40 21.85 -12.49 0.96
C VAL A 40 20.52 -11.79 1.31
N ILE A 41 19.93 -11.06 0.35
CA ILE A 41 18.75 -10.25 0.63
C ILE A 41 17.56 -11.14 0.98
N GLY A 42 17.34 -12.23 0.25
CA GLY A 42 16.22 -13.17 0.49
C GLY A 42 16.23 -13.77 1.89
N PRO A 43 17.31 -14.43 2.35
CA PRO A 43 17.39 -14.97 3.70
C PRO A 43 17.22 -13.91 4.79
N VAL A 44 17.87 -12.74 4.65
CA VAL A 44 17.72 -11.63 5.63
C VAL A 44 16.28 -11.13 5.67
N SER A 45 15.66 -10.93 4.50
CA SER A 45 14.27 -10.50 4.40
C SER A 45 13.31 -11.53 5.00
N ASN A 46 13.56 -12.84 4.81
CA ASN A 46 12.75 -13.90 5.39
C ASN A 46 12.84 -13.94 6.93
N VAL A 47 14.03 -13.75 7.51
CA VAL A 47 14.17 -13.67 8.97
C VAL A 47 13.39 -12.48 9.52
N LEU A 48 13.46 -11.31 8.87
CA LEU A 48 12.72 -10.12 9.28
C LEU A 48 11.20 -10.32 9.11
N ALA A 49 10.77 -10.88 8.00
CA ALA A 49 9.35 -11.18 7.74
C ALA A 49 8.79 -12.16 8.77
N ASN A 50 9.53 -13.21 9.13
CA ASN A 50 9.14 -14.17 10.14
C ASN A 50 9.06 -13.54 11.54
N ALA A 51 9.96 -12.64 11.89
CA ALA A 51 9.91 -11.89 13.14
C ALA A 51 8.67 -10.99 13.21
N ILE A 52 8.35 -10.29 12.14
CA ILE A 52 7.13 -9.47 12.03
C ILE A 52 5.88 -10.36 12.13
N ALA A 53 5.88 -11.51 11.45
CA ALA A 53 4.79 -12.47 11.49
C ALA A 53 4.56 -13.00 12.91
N ALA A 54 5.61 -13.39 13.62
CA ALA A 54 5.52 -13.87 15.00
C ALA A 54 4.97 -12.78 15.94
N ALA A 55 5.47 -11.56 15.82
CA ALA A 55 5.00 -10.41 16.59
C ALA A 55 3.52 -10.10 16.31
N TYR A 56 3.12 -10.08 15.04
CA TYR A 56 1.73 -9.86 14.66
C TYR A 56 0.82 -10.97 15.19
N ASN A 57 1.15 -12.22 14.95
CA ASN A 57 0.32 -13.36 15.38
C ASN A 57 0.20 -13.41 16.91
N PHE A 58 1.26 -13.08 17.63
CA PHE A 58 1.20 -12.94 19.09
C PHE A 58 0.20 -11.83 19.50
N LEU A 59 0.27 -10.65 18.87
CA LEU A 59 -0.67 -9.56 19.13
C LEU A 59 -2.10 -9.93 18.75
N ALA A 60 -2.30 -10.49 17.56
CA ALA A 60 -3.63 -10.84 17.06
C ALA A 60 -4.34 -11.89 17.92
N ASN A 61 -3.58 -12.80 18.53
CA ASN A 61 -4.13 -13.84 19.40
C ASN A 61 -4.40 -13.33 20.83
N ASN A 62 -3.58 -12.43 21.36
CA ASN A 62 -3.69 -11.96 22.74
C ASN A 62 -4.47 -10.64 22.86
N VAL A 63 -4.26 -9.69 21.95
CA VAL A 63 -4.87 -8.34 21.97
C VAL A 63 -5.29 -7.96 20.55
N PRO A 64 -6.35 -8.58 19.98
CA PRO A 64 -6.75 -8.33 18.58
C PRO A 64 -7.02 -6.86 18.25
N ALA A 65 -7.59 -6.12 19.21
CA ALA A 65 -7.88 -4.69 19.06
C ALA A 65 -6.59 -3.87 18.84
N LEU A 66 -5.51 -4.19 19.56
CA LEU A 66 -4.23 -3.50 19.37
C LEU A 66 -3.59 -3.86 18.02
N ALA A 67 -3.64 -5.14 17.64
CA ALA A 67 -3.18 -5.58 16.33
C ALA A 67 -3.92 -4.84 15.20
N ALA A 68 -5.24 -4.70 15.32
CA ALA A 68 -6.08 -3.99 14.37
C ALA A 68 -5.71 -2.51 14.25
N ILE A 69 -5.56 -1.80 15.36
CA ILE A 69 -5.16 -0.38 15.39
C ILE A 69 -3.80 -0.19 14.73
N LEU A 70 -2.83 -1.04 15.05
CA LEU A 70 -1.48 -0.95 14.49
C LEU A 70 -1.49 -1.21 12.97
N VAL A 71 -2.13 -2.28 12.52
CA VAL A 71 -2.19 -2.57 11.09
C VAL A 71 -3.00 -1.50 10.35
N GLY A 72 -4.20 -1.16 10.82
CA GLY A 72 -5.06 -0.16 10.20
C GLY A 72 -4.45 1.23 10.14
N GLY A 73 -3.64 1.60 11.15
CA GLY A 73 -3.01 2.93 11.25
C GLY A 73 -1.65 3.03 10.57
N ILE A 74 -0.81 1.99 10.70
CA ILE A 74 0.60 2.07 10.26
C ILE A 74 0.81 1.48 8.86
N TRP A 75 -0.11 0.66 8.36
CA TRP A 75 0.04 -0.01 7.07
C TRP A 75 0.49 0.92 5.94
N GLN A 76 -0.10 2.10 5.83
CA GLN A 76 0.23 3.03 4.75
C GLN A 76 1.65 3.64 4.90
N VAL A 77 2.19 3.66 6.10
CA VAL A 77 3.59 4.02 6.32
C VAL A 77 4.51 2.93 5.74
N PHE A 78 4.17 1.65 5.92
CA PHE A 78 4.91 0.55 5.29
C PHE A 78 4.85 0.59 3.75
N VAL A 79 3.73 1.06 3.19
CA VAL A 79 3.59 1.27 1.74
C VAL A 79 4.55 2.37 1.26
N ILE A 80 4.69 3.49 2.00
CA ILE A 80 5.63 4.57 1.65
C ILE A 80 7.07 4.06 1.56
N PHE A 81 7.47 3.18 2.48
CA PHE A 81 8.82 2.60 2.47
C PHE A 81 8.97 1.40 1.51
N GLY A 82 7.90 0.97 0.85
CA GLY A 82 7.92 -0.17 -0.08
C GLY A 82 8.08 -1.54 0.59
N VAL A 83 8.10 -1.60 1.93
CA VAL A 83 8.32 -2.86 2.67
C VAL A 83 7.07 -3.72 2.82
N HIS A 84 5.92 -3.22 2.42
CA HIS A 84 4.62 -3.88 2.56
C HIS A 84 4.53 -5.25 1.85
N TRP A 85 5.26 -5.46 0.75
CA TRP A 85 5.35 -6.75 0.06
C TRP A 85 6.03 -7.83 0.91
N GLY A 86 6.88 -7.46 1.86
CA GLY A 86 7.52 -8.38 2.80
C GLY A 86 6.55 -9.08 3.75
N VAL A 87 5.33 -8.57 3.89
CA VAL A 87 4.28 -9.18 4.74
C VAL A 87 3.49 -10.28 4.01
N THR A 88 3.54 -10.30 2.67
CA THR A 88 2.82 -11.30 1.85
C THR A 88 3.09 -12.75 2.23
N PRO A 89 4.34 -13.20 2.45
CA PRO A 89 4.60 -14.58 2.88
C PRO A 89 3.93 -14.95 4.20
N MET A 90 3.83 -14.00 5.14
CA MET A 90 3.11 -14.19 6.40
C MET A 90 1.62 -14.44 6.16
N CYS A 91 0.97 -13.61 5.35
CA CYS A 91 -0.44 -13.78 5.03
C CYS A 91 -0.69 -15.14 4.38
N LEU A 92 0.13 -15.52 3.39
CA LEU A 92 0.03 -16.82 2.73
C LEU A 92 0.22 -18.00 3.71
N ALA A 93 1.17 -17.89 4.65
CA ALA A 93 1.37 -18.87 5.69
C ALA A 93 0.16 -18.98 6.64
N ASN A 94 -0.48 -17.85 6.99
CA ASN A 94 -1.69 -17.83 7.80
C ASN A 94 -2.85 -18.55 7.08
N PHE A 95 -3.06 -18.30 5.77
CA PHE A 95 -4.06 -19.03 5.00
C PHE A 95 -3.76 -20.54 4.91
N ALA A 96 -2.49 -20.91 4.69
CA ALA A 96 -2.09 -22.32 4.62
C ALA A 96 -2.26 -23.07 5.96
N ASN A 97 -1.96 -22.40 7.08
CA ASN A 97 -1.97 -23.02 8.39
C ASN A 97 -3.33 -22.95 9.10
N TYR A 98 -4.08 -21.86 8.92
CA TYR A 98 -5.31 -21.57 9.66
C TYR A 98 -6.55 -21.45 8.76
N GLY A 99 -6.40 -21.48 7.45
CA GLY A 99 -7.50 -21.28 6.49
C GLY A 99 -8.08 -19.85 6.49
N CYS A 100 -7.52 -18.93 7.26
CA CYS A 100 -8.00 -17.55 7.37
C CYS A 100 -6.90 -16.61 7.85
N ASP A 101 -7.08 -15.30 7.59
CA ASP A 101 -6.16 -14.27 8.04
C ASP A 101 -6.90 -12.99 8.47
N SER A 102 -6.55 -12.46 9.64
CA SER A 102 -7.09 -11.20 10.14
C SER A 102 -6.29 -9.99 9.67
N PHE A 103 -5.01 -10.17 9.32
CA PHE A 103 -4.15 -9.09 8.86
C PHE A 103 -4.70 -8.42 7.61
N GLN A 104 -5.08 -9.20 6.60
CA GLN A 104 -5.66 -8.66 5.36
C GLN A 104 -6.99 -7.95 5.58
N ALA A 105 -7.80 -8.41 6.54
CA ALA A 105 -9.02 -7.72 6.91
C ALA A 105 -8.72 -6.32 7.49
N PHE A 106 -7.77 -6.19 8.40
CA PHE A 106 -7.33 -4.91 8.97
C PHE A 106 -6.66 -4.02 7.93
N GLN A 107 -5.82 -4.59 7.08
CA GLN A 107 -5.18 -3.93 5.95
C GLN A 107 -6.19 -3.29 4.99
N THR A 108 -7.31 -3.96 4.73
CA THR A 108 -8.37 -3.43 3.87
C THR A 108 -8.93 -2.13 4.40
N CYS A 109 -9.11 -1.98 5.71
CA CYS A 109 -9.54 -0.72 6.32
C CYS A 109 -8.51 0.41 6.07
N ALA A 110 -7.21 0.11 6.19
CA ALA A 110 -6.16 1.08 5.90
C ALA A 110 -6.16 1.54 4.43
N VAL A 111 -6.34 0.61 3.50
CA VAL A 111 -6.42 0.88 2.05
C VAL A 111 -7.63 1.75 1.72
N ILE A 112 -8.80 1.38 2.22
CA ILE A 112 -10.05 2.12 2.00
C ILE A 112 -10.00 3.50 2.66
N ALA A 113 -9.33 3.65 3.80
CA ALA A 113 -9.14 4.93 4.45
C ALA A 113 -8.36 5.91 3.56
N GLN A 114 -7.32 5.47 2.85
CA GLN A 114 -6.58 6.35 1.93
C GLN A 114 -7.41 6.72 0.70
N ALA A 115 -8.18 5.80 0.17
CA ALA A 115 -9.15 6.11 -0.90
C ALA A 115 -10.19 7.15 -0.41
N ALA A 116 -10.74 6.94 0.78
CA ALA A 116 -11.69 7.86 1.41
C ALA A 116 -11.06 9.23 1.70
N ALA A 117 -9.80 9.28 2.10
CA ALA A 117 -9.08 10.54 2.27
C ALA A 117 -8.97 11.32 0.95
N CYS A 118 -8.72 10.64 -0.18
CA CYS A 118 -8.74 11.28 -1.49
C CYS A 118 -10.12 11.84 -1.85
N PHE A 119 -11.21 11.10 -1.57
CA PHE A 119 -12.56 11.61 -1.77
C PHE A 119 -12.85 12.80 -0.83
N GLY A 120 -12.35 12.76 0.41
CA GLY A 120 -12.41 13.89 1.33
C GLY A 120 -11.73 15.15 0.78
N VAL A 121 -10.55 15.00 0.19
CA VAL A 121 -9.84 16.08 -0.51
C VAL A 121 -10.61 16.56 -1.73
N PHE A 122 -11.14 15.65 -2.55
CA PHE A 122 -11.96 15.97 -3.72
C PHE A 122 -13.16 16.86 -3.37
N LEU A 123 -13.82 16.58 -2.25
CA LEU A 123 -14.97 17.36 -1.79
C LEU A 123 -14.57 18.73 -1.22
N LYS A 124 -13.36 18.87 -0.66
CA LYS A 124 -12.91 20.06 0.04
C LYS A 124 -12.15 21.04 -0.84
N THR A 125 -11.31 20.54 -1.75
CA THR A 125 -10.44 21.39 -2.59
C THR A 125 -11.22 22.17 -3.63
N LYS A 126 -10.80 23.41 -3.87
CA LYS A 126 -11.30 24.27 -4.94
C LYS A 126 -10.40 24.26 -6.19
N LYS A 127 -9.18 23.68 -6.09
CA LYS A 127 -8.22 23.62 -7.19
C LYS A 127 -8.56 22.46 -8.12
N ALA A 128 -8.85 22.75 -9.39
CA ALA A 128 -9.29 21.77 -10.39
C ALA A 128 -8.26 20.62 -10.55
N ASP A 129 -6.96 20.94 -10.57
CA ASP A 129 -5.91 19.95 -10.74
C ASP A 129 -5.87 18.94 -9.58
N ILE A 130 -5.90 19.45 -8.33
CA ILE A 130 -5.93 18.57 -7.13
C ILE A 130 -7.22 17.76 -7.11
N LYS A 131 -8.33 18.34 -7.50
CA LYS A 131 -9.64 17.70 -7.54
C LYS A 131 -9.64 16.51 -8.50
N ASN A 132 -9.14 16.68 -9.72
CA ASN A 132 -9.09 15.62 -10.72
C ASN A 132 -8.15 14.48 -10.29
N VAL A 133 -6.95 14.81 -9.79
CA VAL A 133 -6.00 13.81 -9.28
C VAL A 133 -6.59 13.07 -8.09
N SER A 134 -7.28 13.76 -7.17
CA SER A 134 -7.88 13.14 -5.98
C SER A 134 -9.02 12.17 -6.35
N LEU A 135 -9.84 12.51 -7.35
CA LEU A 135 -10.89 11.62 -7.83
C LEU A 135 -10.29 10.35 -8.44
N SER A 136 -9.34 10.51 -9.37
CA SER A 136 -8.68 9.38 -10.03
C SER A 136 -7.96 8.48 -9.03
N ALA A 137 -7.19 9.07 -8.11
CA ALA A 137 -6.46 8.34 -7.07
C ALA A 137 -7.40 7.65 -6.06
N GLY A 138 -8.52 8.27 -5.72
CA GLY A 138 -9.54 7.65 -4.87
C GLY A 138 -10.18 6.43 -5.53
N LEU A 139 -10.49 6.54 -6.84
CA LEU A 139 -11.03 5.41 -7.60
C LEU A 139 -10.05 4.24 -7.68
N THR A 140 -8.76 4.47 -7.95
CA THR A 140 -7.76 3.39 -7.94
C THR A 140 -7.60 2.76 -6.56
N GLY A 141 -7.71 3.56 -5.50
CA GLY A 141 -7.67 3.09 -4.11
C GLY A 141 -8.80 2.13 -3.75
N ILE A 142 -9.99 2.25 -4.36
CA ILE A 142 -11.10 1.30 -4.19
C ILE A 142 -10.69 -0.12 -4.62
N PHE A 143 -9.87 -0.23 -5.66
CA PHE A 143 -9.36 -1.50 -6.17
C PHE A 143 -8.11 -2.02 -5.43
N GLY A 144 -7.66 -1.33 -4.39
CA GLY A 144 -6.51 -1.74 -3.59
C GLY A 144 -5.18 -1.11 -3.99
N ILE A 145 -5.15 -0.26 -5.01
CA ILE A 145 -3.94 0.43 -5.49
C ILE A 145 -3.86 1.80 -4.82
N THR A 146 -3.05 1.90 -3.76
CA THR A 146 -2.99 3.11 -2.92
C THR A 146 -1.84 4.06 -3.25
N GLU A 147 -0.88 3.65 -4.07
CA GLU A 147 0.27 4.47 -4.44
C GLU A 147 -0.13 5.82 -5.07
N PRO A 148 -1.09 5.89 -6.02
CA PRO A 148 -1.55 7.18 -6.55
C PRO A 148 -2.22 8.05 -5.48
N ALA A 149 -2.96 7.42 -4.55
CA ALA A 149 -3.60 8.11 -3.45
C ALA A 149 -2.57 8.72 -2.48
N ILE A 150 -1.54 7.94 -2.13
CA ILE A 150 -0.50 8.36 -1.19
C ILE A 150 0.38 9.44 -1.83
N TYR A 151 1.06 9.11 -2.94
CA TYR A 151 2.07 10.01 -3.52
C TYR A 151 1.46 11.16 -4.31
N GLY A 152 0.31 10.93 -4.95
CA GLY A 152 -0.37 11.96 -5.75
C GLY A 152 -1.12 12.99 -4.89
N VAL A 153 -1.68 12.57 -3.75
CA VAL A 153 -2.64 13.38 -2.98
C VAL A 153 -2.28 13.47 -1.51
N THR A 154 -2.43 12.36 -0.76
CA THR A 154 -2.53 12.44 0.69
C THR A 154 -1.22 12.80 1.37
N LEU A 155 -0.09 12.24 0.92
CA LEU A 155 1.24 12.54 1.45
C LEU A 155 1.70 13.95 1.07
N ARG A 156 1.39 14.41 -0.15
CA ARG A 156 1.69 15.79 -0.57
C ARG A 156 0.97 16.84 0.27
N LEU A 157 -0.25 16.54 0.70
CA LEU A 157 -1.06 17.43 1.52
C LEU A 157 -0.89 17.16 3.02
N LYS A 158 -0.09 16.17 3.43
CA LYS A 158 0.25 15.73 4.80
C LYS A 158 -0.97 15.40 5.67
N LYS A 159 -1.83 16.38 5.94
CA LYS A 159 -3.02 16.22 6.80
C LYS A 159 -3.96 15.09 6.35
N PRO A 160 -4.37 14.99 5.07
CA PRO A 160 -5.21 13.89 4.62
C PRO A 160 -4.57 12.51 4.80
N PHE A 161 -3.24 12.40 4.71
CA PHE A 161 -2.53 11.15 4.97
C PHE A 161 -2.74 10.69 6.43
N VAL A 162 -2.55 11.62 7.38
CA VAL A 162 -2.77 11.32 8.81
C VAL A 162 -4.23 11.00 9.09
N CYS A 163 -5.17 11.73 8.47
CA CYS A 163 -6.60 11.42 8.57
C CYS A 163 -6.91 10.01 8.07
N GLY A 164 -6.28 9.57 6.97
CA GLY A 164 -6.38 8.21 6.47
C GLY A 164 -5.84 7.17 7.45
N CYS A 165 -4.68 7.42 8.05
CA CYS A 165 -4.11 6.53 9.07
C CYS A 165 -5.04 6.40 10.30
N ILE A 166 -5.60 7.51 10.78
CA ILE A 166 -6.53 7.50 11.93
C ILE A 166 -7.83 6.78 11.56
N GLY A 167 -8.41 7.09 10.40
CA GLY A 167 -9.63 6.45 9.95
C GLY A 167 -9.47 4.95 9.73
N GLY A 168 -8.33 4.52 9.16
CA GLY A 168 -7.97 3.12 9.01
C GLY A 168 -7.82 2.39 10.34
N ALA A 169 -7.16 3.03 11.32
CA ALA A 169 -7.01 2.48 12.67
C ALA A 169 -8.38 2.27 13.36
N ILE A 170 -9.27 3.25 13.28
CA ILE A 170 -10.61 3.16 13.88
C ILE A 170 -11.46 2.10 13.18
N GLY A 171 -11.43 2.06 11.84
CA GLY A 171 -12.15 1.05 11.08
C GLY A 171 -11.67 -0.37 11.37
N ALA A 172 -10.36 -0.58 11.42
CA ALA A 172 -9.77 -1.86 11.79
C ALA A 172 -10.11 -2.26 13.23
N LEU A 173 -10.13 -1.29 14.17
CA LEU A 173 -10.58 -1.54 15.54
C LEU A 173 -12.04 -2.02 15.56
N ILE A 174 -12.92 -1.39 14.81
CA ILE A 174 -14.33 -1.80 14.74
C ILE A 174 -14.47 -3.24 14.25
N ILE A 175 -13.79 -3.62 13.16
CA ILE A 175 -13.89 -4.98 12.62
C ILE A 175 -13.27 -6.02 13.55
N SER A 176 -12.31 -5.63 14.41
CA SER A 176 -11.71 -6.55 15.38
C SER A 176 -12.72 -7.06 16.42
N PHE A 177 -13.72 -6.26 16.80
CA PHE A 177 -14.80 -6.69 17.71
C PHE A 177 -15.72 -7.74 17.12
N PHE A 178 -15.80 -7.85 15.79
CA PHE A 178 -16.57 -8.88 15.09
C PHE A 178 -15.74 -10.11 14.75
N ASN A 179 -14.48 -10.19 15.24
CA ASN A 179 -13.53 -11.24 14.88
C ASN A 179 -13.44 -11.45 13.37
N THR A 180 -13.41 -10.33 12.62
CA THR A 180 -13.39 -10.32 11.15
C THR A 180 -12.09 -10.89 10.62
N LYS A 181 -12.20 -11.85 9.70
CA LYS A 181 -11.08 -12.49 9.01
C LYS A 181 -11.39 -12.64 7.54
N TYR A 182 -10.37 -12.69 6.71
CA TYR A 182 -10.48 -13.13 5.33
C TYR A 182 -10.27 -14.64 5.25
N TYR A 183 -11.07 -15.31 4.46
CA TYR A 183 -11.02 -16.75 4.21
C TYR A 183 -10.47 -17.09 2.84
N VAL A 184 -10.26 -16.08 2.01
CA VAL A 184 -9.61 -16.19 0.70
C VAL A 184 -8.54 -15.10 0.61
N TYR A 185 -7.35 -15.47 0.12
CA TYR A 185 -6.26 -14.51 -0.07
C TYR A 185 -6.64 -13.43 -1.08
N ALA A 186 -6.46 -12.19 -0.69
CA ALA A 186 -6.60 -11.03 -1.56
C ALA A 186 -5.22 -10.55 -2.02
N GLY A 187 -4.93 -10.62 -3.30
CA GLY A 187 -3.67 -10.11 -3.84
C GLY A 187 -3.51 -8.60 -3.62
N LEU A 188 -4.60 -7.85 -3.82
CA LEU A 188 -4.71 -6.40 -3.57
C LEU A 188 -5.95 -6.15 -2.70
N PRO A 189 -5.80 -6.05 -1.37
CA PRO A 189 -6.93 -5.74 -0.50
C PRO A 189 -7.56 -4.39 -0.83
N GLY A 190 -8.87 -4.39 -1.04
CA GLY A 190 -9.64 -3.21 -1.41
C GLY A 190 -11.13 -3.43 -1.18
N LEU A 191 -11.98 -2.53 -1.68
CA LEU A 191 -13.43 -2.61 -1.46
C LEU A 191 -14.03 -3.90 -2.04
N LEU A 192 -13.58 -4.31 -3.22
CA LEU A 192 -14.10 -5.52 -3.89
C LEU A 192 -13.72 -6.81 -3.17
N THR A 193 -12.61 -6.81 -2.45
CA THR A 193 -12.13 -8.00 -1.72
C THR A 193 -12.78 -8.16 -0.35
N THR A 194 -13.65 -7.25 0.06
CA THR A 194 -14.43 -7.37 1.32
C THR A 194 -15.28 -8.63 1.36
N VAL A 195 -15.69 -9.14 0.19
CA VAL A 195 -16.42 -10.41 0.06
C VAL A 195 -15.61 -11.62 0.58
N ASN A 196 -14.28 -11.53 0.63
CA ASN A 196 -13.42 -12.57 1.17
C ASN A 196 -13.60 -12.77 2.70
N ALA A 197 -14.31 -11.86 3.37
CA ALA A 197 -14.71 -12.01 4.76
C ALA A 197 -15.95 -12.89 4.95
N MET A 198 -16.59 -13.35 3.86
CA MET A 198 -17.75 -14.26 3.95
C MET A 198 -17.31 -15.67 4.33
N SER A 199 -17.96 -16.24 5.34
CA SER A 199 -17.77 -17.64 5.75
C SER A 199 -18.99 -18.13 6.50
N ASP A 200 -19.37 -19.36 6.23
CA ASP A 200 -20.45 -20.04 6.96
C ASP A 200 -20.07 -20.30 8.43
N ALA A 201 -18.75 -20.49 8.69
CA ALA A 201 -18.24 -20.71 10.03
C ALA A 201 -18.28 -19.44 10.91
N ASN A 202 -18.27 -18.24 10.30
CA ASN A 202 -18.33 -16.96 11.03
C ASN A 202 -19.14 -15.92 10.23
N PRO A 203 -20.46 -15.98 10.24
CA PRO A 203 -21.33 -15.03 9.52
C PRO A 203 -21.14 -13.58 9.98
N SER A 204 -20.73 -13.35 11.23
CA SER A 204 -20.48 -12.01 11.76
C SER A 204 -19.25 -11.33 11.14
N SER A 205 -18.33 -12.10 10.55
CA SER A 205 -17.11 -11.57 9.90
C SER A 205 -17.45 -10.64 8.75
N PHE A 206 -18.33 -11.04 7.85
CA PHE A 206 -18.75 -10.20 6.73
C PHE A 206 -19.54 -8.97 7.19
N THR A 207 -20.47 -9.15 8.12
CA THR A 207 -21.24 -8.02 8.69
C THR A 207 -20.30 -7.01 9.36
N GLY A 208 -19.35 -7.50 10.15
CA GLY A 208 -18.32 -6.67 10.78
C GLY A 208 -17.49 -5.92 9.74
N MET A 209 -17.08 -6.61 8.65
CA MET A 209 -16.33 -6.01 7.56
C MET A 209 -17.09 -4.85 6.91
N MET A 210 -18.37 -5.04 6.60
CA MET A 210 -19.21 -4.00 5.98
C MET A 210 -19.38 -2.79 6.90
N ILE A 211 -19.65 -3.02 8.18
CA ILE A 211 -19.80 -1.94 9.19
C ILE A 211 -18.47 -1.19 9.33
N GLY A 212 -17.35 -1.90 9.46
CA GLY A 212 -16.03 -1.29 9.60
C GLY A 212 -15.61 -0.48 8.39
N VAL A 213 -15.86 -0.98 7.19
CA VAL A 213 -15.56 -0.27 5.93
C VAL A 213 -16.39 1.00 5.81
N LEU A 214 -17.69 0.93 6.07
CA LEU A 214 -18.56 2.11 6.07
C LEU A 214 -18.10 3.14 7.12
N ALA A 215 -17.81 2.69 8.33
CA ALA A 215 -17.28 3.55 9.38
C ALA A 215 -15.92 4.19 8.96
N THR A 216 -15.02 3.41 8.36
CA THR A 216 -13.74 3.90 7.84
C THR A 216 -13.95 5.04 6.84
N ILE A 217 -14.82 4.84 5.85
CA ILE A 217 -15.10 5.85 4.82
C ILE A 217 -15.65 7.12 5.45
N ILE A 218 -16.70 7.00 6.27
CA ILE A 218 -17.36 8.16 6.88
C ILE A 218 -16.39 8.91 7.79
N ILE A 219 -15.71 8.22 8.69
CA ILE A 219 -14.79 8.83 9.66
C ILE A 219 -13.65 9.54 8.93
N THR A 220 -13.05 8.89 7.93
CA THR A 220 -11.93 9.48 7.19
C THR A 220 -12.35 10.73 6.42
N ILE A 221 -13.50 10.69 5.72
CA ILE A 221 -13.99 11.86 4.99
C ILE A 221 -14.28 12.99 5.98
N VAL A 222 -14.95 12.72 7.10
CA VAL A 222 -15.27 13.72 8.13
C VAL A 222 -13.98 14.32 8.70
N LEU A 223 -12.98 13.49 9.03
CA LEU A 223 -11.68 13.97 9.52
C LEU A 223 -11.01 14.90 8.50
N VAL A 224 -11.00 14.57 7.23
CA VAL A 224 -10.42 15.45 6.18
C VAL A 224 -11.22 16.74 6.07
N GLN A 225 -12.57 16.71 6.21
CA GLN A 225 -13.38 17.92 6.20
C GLN A 225 -13.08 18.83 7.41
N VAL A 226 -12.86 18.27 8.59
CA VAL A 226 -12.56 19.01 9.82
C VAL A 226 -11.12 19.54 9.84
N VAL A 227 -10.14 18.65 9.65
CA VAL A 227 -8.71 18.98 9.76
C VAL A 227 -8.22 19.82 8.58
N GLY A 228 -8.80 19.63 7.41
CA GLY A 228 -8.45 20.37 6.20
C GLY A 228 -7.30 19.73 5.40
N CYS A 229 -6.97 20.39 4.30
CA CYS A 229 -5.84 20.07 3.44
C CYS A 229 -4.96 21.33 3.29
N ASP A 230 -3.64 21.20 3.51
CA ASP A 230 -2.70 22.30 3.36
C ASP A 230 -2.33 22.48 1.88
N GLU A 231 -3.11 23.30 1.18
CA GLU A 231 -2.91 23.56 -0.26
C GLU A 231 -1.73 24.50 -0.56
N LYS A 232 -1.15 25.16 0.46
CA LYS A 232 -0.09 26.18 0.29
C LYS A 232 1.29 25.59 -0.03
N GLU A 233 1.59 24.36 0.40
CA GLU A 233 2.88 23.72 0.14
C GLU A 233 3.00 23.10 -1.26
N SER A 234 1.91 22.82 -1.93
CA SER A 234 1.91 22.22 -3.29
C SER A 234 2.45 23.15 -4.40
N GLN A 235 2.77 24.41 -4.09
CA GLN A 235 3.29 25.39 -5.07
C GLN A 235 4.82 25.58 -5.01
N LYS A 236 5.54 24.87 -4.16
CA LYS A 236 7.00 25.07 -3.95
C LYS A 236 7.90 24.01 -4.58
N ASN A 237 7.35 23.05 -5.32
CA ASN A 237 8.15 22.04 -6.05
C ASN A 237 7.75 21.99 -7.53
#